data_bfb3cd2a72a6555bcc0b0deadb5ee5da
#
_entry.id   bfb3cd2a72a6555bcc0b0deadb5ee5da
#
_cell.length_a   1.000
_cell.length_b   1.000
_cell.length_c   1.000
_cell.angle_alpha   90.00
_cell.angle_beta   90.00
_cell.angle_gamma   90.00
#
_symmetry.space_group_name_H-M   'P 1'
#
loop_
_entity.id
_entity.type
_entity.pdbx_description
1 polymer ?
#
loop_
_entity_poly.entity_id
_entity_poly.type
_entity_poly.pdbx_seq_one_letter_code
_entity_poly.pdbx_strand_id
1 'polypeptide(L)'
;MTDTTHRALLHGSALCDSMCNKHPIISAQPKLSFFAQVKEFFTRMFSTIDWPPRWHCGSWTDFHGWLYILSDLSIWAAYFAIPFLLFRIIKKRTDIPFHTVFFLFIAFILLCGTTHLVDAIIFWWPAYRLSAFIRMLTGIVSIFTVYALYKIMPIVYNLRMLKDVEAEITERKKAEQEAESRLLMQHAAEELMARKDEFMSIASHELKTPITSVKASLQIIERIAGKNGSMQEAAPFVGKAVKQVNKLTEIINDLMDVTRIQGGKLELVKADFDLMEMIRESVEQCLVDDKHEVNIEGDETAMVHADRNRLEQVVSNLLTNALKYSNVDEPVTISVTKLRDGSVKVEVTDRGIGIPANKIDHIFDRFYRVDNSSKYFTGIGLGLYISSEIVRRHDGEIGVNSIEGRGSIFWFII
;
A
#
# COMPACT_ATOMS: atom_id res chain seq x y z
N MET A 1 79.99 -42.76 36.07
CA MET A 1 78.94 -42.55 35.09
C MET A 1 78.81 -41.05 34.76
N THR A 2 79.86 -40.43 34.27
CA THR A 2 79.88 -39.00 33.98
C THR A 2 81.00 -38.75 32.97
N ASP A 3 80.83 -39.18 31.69
CA ASP A 3 81.83 -38.78 30.69
C ASP A 3 81.37 -38.98 29.19
N THR A 4 80.04 -39.19 28.94
CA THR A 4 79.56 -39.44 27.59
C THR A 4 78.73 -38.27 27.00
N THR A 5 78.36 -37.29 27.80
CA THR A 5 77.51 -36.14 27.31
C THR A 5 78.34 -34.94 26.81
N HIS A 6 79.60 -34.82 27.29
CA HIS A 6 80.48 -33.71 26.83
C HIS A 6 81.13 -33.92 25.42
N ARG A 7 81.23 -35.17 24.95
CA ARG A 7 81.81 -35.45 23.64
C ARG A 7 80.87 -35.24 22.46
N ALA A 8 79.55 -35.29 22.65
CA ALA A 8 78.60 -35.06 21.56
C ALA A 8 78.42 -33.57 21.21
N LEU A 9 78.63 -32.68 22.17
CA LEU A 9 78.52 -31.24 21.96
C LEU A 9 79.75 -30.64 21.22
N LEU A 10 80.89 -31.29 21.31
CA LEU A 10 82.15 -30.86 20.64
C LEU A 10 82.22 -31.30 19.16
N HIS A 11 81.50 -32.33 18.72
CA HIS A 11 81.45 -32.74 17.34
C HIS A 11 80.46 -31.91 16.47
N GLY A 12 79.44 -31.30 17.03
CA GLY A 12 78.54 -30.40 16.30
C GLY A 12 79.19 -29.07 15.93
N SER A 13 79.97 -28.50 16.85
CA SER A 13 80.69 -27.24 16.62
C SER A 13 81.87 -27.40 15.68
N ALA A 14 82.55 -28.56 15.69
CA ALA A 14 83.68 -28.84 14.81
C ALA A 14 83.25 -29.06 13.35
N LEU A 15 82.03 -29.58 13.08
CA LEU A 15 81.45 -29.71 11.75
C LEU A 15 80.99 -28.37 11.18
N CYS A 16 80.47 -27.50 12.00
CA CYS A 16 80.15 -26.15 11.57
C CYS A 16 81.39 -25.31 11.29
N ASP A 17 82.38 -25.37 12.15
CA ASP A 17 83.69 -24.73 11.91
C ASP A 17 84.44 -25.28 10.68
N SER A 18 84.36 -26.59 10.41
CA SER A 18 85.00 -27.17 9.24
C SER A 18 84.33 -26.84 7.89
N MET A 19 82.97 -26.62 7.89
CA MET A 19 82.28 -26.18 6.72
C MET A 19 82.34 -24.65 6.54
N CYS A 20 82.31 -23.88 7.58
CA CYS A 20 82.52 -22.45 7.55
C CYS A 20 83.94 -22.10 7.21
N ASN A 21 84.98 -22.96 7.54
CA ASN A 21 86.37 -22.79 7.15
C ASN A 21 86.67 -23.30 5.75
N LYS A 22 85.83 -24.03 5.05
CA LYS A 22 85.98 -24.42 3.64
C LYS A 22 85.55 -23.33 2.68
N HIS A 23 84.81 -22.36 3.11
CA HIS A 23 84.74 -21.12 2.36
C HIS A 23 85.86 -20.20 2.87
N PRO A 24 86.72 -19.74 2.02
CA PRO A 24 87.84 -18.84 2.41
C PRO A 24 87.17 -17.67 3.15
N ILE A 25 87.57 -17.47 4.44
CA ILE A 25 87.24 -16.26 5.18
C ILE A 25 87.47 -15.14 4.22
N ILE A 26 86.44 -14.49 3.81
CA ILE A 26 86.44 -13.39 2.87
C ILE A 26 87.50 -12.43 3.37
N SER A 27 88.70 -12.53 2.83
CA SER A 27 89.73 -11.51 3.04
C SER A 27 89.03 -10.19 2.73
N ALA A 28 89.09 -9.23 3.65
CA ALA A 28 88.47 -7.95 3.59
C ALA A 28 88.12 -7.50 2.16
N GLN A 29 86.90 -7.85 1.73
CA GLN A 29 86.43 -7.39 0.44
C GLN A 29 86.46 -5.86 0.46
N PRO A 30 86.97 -5.19 -0.55
CA PRO A 30 86.93 -3.75 -0.63
C PRO A 30 85.53 -3.32 -0.39
N LYS A 31 85.31 -2.39 0.57
CA LYS A 31 83.98 -1.90 0.95
C LYS A 31 83.31 -1.37 -0.32
N LEU A 32 82.55 -2.23 -0.98
CA LEU A 32 81.66 -1.83 -2.08
C LEU A 32 80.81 -0.63 -1.67
N SER A 33 80.68 0.30 -2.56
CA SER A 33 79.70 1.40 -2.34
C SER A 33 78.31 0.85 -2.13
N PHE A 34 77.48 1.54 -1.44
CA PHE A 34 76.07 1.10 -1.16
C PHE A 34 75.35 0.68 -2.46
N PHE A 35 75.47 1.46 -3.51
CA PHE A 35 74.90 1.14 -4.84
C PHE A 35 75.43 -0.14 -5.44
N ALA A 36 76.71 -0.41 -5.29
CA ALA A 36 77.33 -1.65 -5.74
C ALA A 36 76.85 -2.87 -4.97
N GLN A 37 76.67 -2.73 -3.66
CA GLN A 37 76.05 -3.77 -2.80
C GLN A 37 74.57 -4.04 -3.17
N VAL A 38 73.80 -3.01 -3.44
CA VAL A 38 72.42 -3.16 -3.92
C VAL A 38 72.37 -3.86 -5.27
N LYS A 39 73.24 -3.45 -6.22
CA LYS A 39 73.35 -4.11 -7.54
C LYS A 39 73.72 -5.58 -7.38
N GLU A 40 74.73 -5.89 -6.58
CA GLU A 40 75.17 -7.27 -6.30
C GLU A 40 74.08 -8.09 -5.66
N PHE A 41 73.26 -7.52 -4.66
CA PHE A 41 72.17 -8.18 -4.04
C PHE A 41 71.15 -8.63 -5.09
N PHE A 42 70.73 -7.76 -5.99
CA PHE A 42 69.74 -8.10 -7.01
C PHE A 42 70.25 -9.02 -8.10
N THR A 43 71.54 -8.86 -8.54
CA THR A 43 72.15 -9.74 -9.56
C THR A 43 72.36 -11.15 -9.08
N ARG A 44 72.58 -11.35 -7.77
CA ARG A 44 72.80 -12.67 -7.14
C ARG A 44 71.58 -13.12 -6.27
N MET A 45 70.40 -12.57 -6.53
CA MET A 45 69.19 -12.84 -5.69
C MET A 45 68.90 -14.33 -5.54
N PHE A 46 69.08 -15.10 -6.61
CA PHE A 46 68.83 -16.56 -6.61
C PHE A 46 70.11 -17.38 -6.39
N SER A 47 71.24 -16.76 -6.17
CA SER A 47 72.48 -17.48 -5.89
C SER A 47 72.52 -18.04 -4.49
N THR A 48 72.89 -19.28 -4.35
CA THR A 48 72.95 -20.03 -3.09
C THR A 48 74.38 -20.35 -2.67
N ILE A 49 75.37 -19.85 -3.45
CA ILE A 49 76.82 -20.20 -3.26
C ILE A 49 77.35 -19.61 -1.95
N ASP A 50 76.80 -18.50 -1.46
CA ASP A 50 77.38 -17.74 -0.36
C ASP A 50 76.96 -18.26 1.02
N TRP A 51 75.96 -19.13 1.08
CA TRP A 51 75.40 -19.67 2.35
C TRP A 51 75.17 -21.17 2.24
N PRO A 52 75.42 -21.94 3.31
CA PRO A 52 75.08 -23.34 3.35
C PRO A 52 73.52 -23.49 3.58
N PRO A 53 72.94 -24.64 3.18
CA PRO A 53 71.57 -25.00 3.56
C PRO A 53 71.35 -24.97 5.07
N ARG A 54 70.16 -24.60 5.50
CA ARG A 54 69.85 -24.37 6.94
C ARG A 54 70.08 -25.61 7.80
N TRP A 55 69.94 -26.83 7.23
CA TRP A 55 70.31 -28.09 7.94
C TRP A 55 71.75 -28.12 8.42
N HIS A 56 72.63 -27.44 7.75
CA HIS A 56 74.07 -27.45 8.03
C HIS A 56 74.48 -26.24 8.90
N CYS A 57 73.53 -25.37 9.25
CA CYS A 57 73.77 -24.23 10.13
C CYS A 57 73.15 -24.50 11.50
N GLY A 58 73.99 -24.81 12.51
CA GLY A 58 73.57 -25.10 13.86
C GLY A 58 73.36 -26.60 14.13
N SER A 59 73.01 -26.95 15.36
CA SER A 59 72.75 -28.32 15.79
C SER A 59 71.26 -28.66 15.73
N TRP A 60 70.81 -29.00 14.56
CA TRP A 60 69.42 -29.43 14.36
C TRP A 60 69.26 -30.92 14.69
N THR A 61 68.29 -31.29 15.53
CA THR A 61 67.80 -32.68 15.58
C THR A 61 66.74 -32.85 14.44
N ASP A 62 66.63 -34.08 13.92
CA ASP A 62 65.63 -34.38 12.89
C ASP A 62 64.24 -33.96 13.28
N PHE A 63 63.83 -34.22 14.50
CA PHE A 63 62.50 -33.83 15.02
C PHE A 63 62.33 -32.31 15.00
N HIS A 64 63.31 -31.52 15.48
CA HIS A 64 63.22 -30.07 15.55
C HIS A 64 63.19 -29.45 14.11
N GLY A 65 64.03 -29.94 13.21
CA GLY A 65 64.04 -29.46 11.83
C GLY A 65 62.75 -29.74 11.10
N TRP A 66 62.25 -30.98 11.21
CA TRP A 66 60.98 -31.34 10.57
C TRP A 66 59.76 -30.62 11.22
N LEU A 67 59.76 -30.41 12.51
CA LEU A 67 58.71 -29.62 13.18
C LEU A 67 58.67 -28.20 12.64
N TYR A 68 59.83 -27.57 12.46
CA TYR A 68 59.94 -26.23 11.89
C TYR A 68 59.39 -26.19 10.43
N ILE A 69 59.81 -27.10 9.59
CA ILE A 69 59.40 -27.19 8.20
C ILE A 69 57.90 -27.43 8.07
N LEU A 70 57.36 -28.39 8.83
CA LEU A 70 55.92 -28.70 8.78
C LEU A 70 55.10 -27.55 9.33
N SER A 71 55.57 -26.84 10.33
CA SER A 71 54.91 -25.63 10.86
C SER A 71 54.86 -24.54 9.79
N ASP A 72 55.95 -24.24 9.12
CA ASP A 72 56.00 -23.25 8.07
C ASP A 72 55.14 -23.62 6.85
N LEU A 73 55.10 -24.88 6.46
CA LEU A 73 54.25 -25.39 5.37
C LEU A 73 52.77 -25.32 5.75
N SER A 74 52.42 -25.58 7.02
CA SER A 74 51.02 -25.49 7.48
C SER A 74 50.54 -24.03 7.49
N ILE A 75 51.38 -23.09 7.95
CA ILE A 75 51.11 -21.66 7.91
C ILE A 75 50.98 -21.17 6.46
N TRP A 76 51.89 -21.57 5.60
CA TRP A 76 51.82 -21.27 4.17
C TRP A 76 50.48 -21.73 3.56
N ALA A 77 50.09 -22.99 3.80
CA ALA A 77 48.81 -23.54 3.28
C ALA A 77 47.62 -22.73 3.74
N ALA A 78 47.57 -22.37 5.04
CA ALA A 78 46.50 -21.53 5.60
C ALA A 78 46.49 -20.14 4.94
N TYR A 79 47.66 -19.51 4.78
CA TYR A 79 47.77 -18.17 4.22
C TYR A 79 47.49 -18.11 2.70
N PHE A 80 47.51 -19.22 2.01
CA PHE A 80 47.03 -19.30 0.63
C PHE A 80 45.55 -19.65 0.52
N ALA A 81 45.01 -20.44 1.48
CA ALA A 81 43.61 -20.77 1.50
C ALA A 81 42.70 -19.53 1.83
N ILE A 82 43.13 -18.68 2.79
CA ILE A 82 42.39 -17.48 3.17
C ILE A 82 42.15 -16.50 2.01
N PRO A 83 43.15 -16.06 1.28
CA PRO A 83 43.01 -15.20 0.09
C PRO A 83 42.13 -15.81 -1.00
N PHE A 84 42.25 -17.12 -1.22
CA PHE A 84 41.37 -17.81 -2.17
C PHE A 84 39.93 -17.73 -1.82
N LEU A 85 39.59 -17.96 -0.52
CA LEU A 85 38.24 -17.83 -0.01
C LEU A 85 37.73 -16.37 -0.09
N LEU A 86 38.55 -15.41 0.32
CA LEU A 86 38.22 -13.99 0.25
C LEU A 86 37.98 -13.54 -1.19
N PHE A 87 38.85 -13.95 -2.13
CA PHE A 87 38.68 -13.63 -3.55
C PHE A 87 37.35 -14.20 -4.12
N ARG A 88 37.00 -15.42 -3.73
CA ARG A 88 35.74 -16.04 -4.12
C ARG A 88 34.53 -15.28 -3.60
N ILE A 89 34.60 -14.76 -2.37
CA ILE A 89 33.55 -13.94 -1.76
C ILE A 89 33.40 -12.60 -2.51
N ILE A 90 34.54 -11.92 -2.77
CA ILE A 90 34.54 -10.63 -3.45
C ILE A 90 34.00 -10.76 -4.88
N LYS A 91 34.37 -11.82 -5.60
CA LYS A 91 33.88 -12.08 -6.96
C LYS A 91 32.40 -12.33 -7.03
N LYS A 92 31.80 -12.85 -5.93
CA LYS A 92 30.35 -13.17 -5.86
C LYS A 92 29.51 -11.99 -5.42
N ARG A 93 30.11 -10.98 -4.76
CA ARG A 93 29.44 -9.77 -4.28
C ARG A 93 30.05 -8.54 -4.94
N THR A 94 29.30 -7.89 -5.83
CA THR A 94 29.70 -6.68 -6.56
C THR A 94 29.52 -5.39 -5.75
N ASP A 95 28.82 -5.47 -4.65
CA ASP A 95 28.37 -4.35 -3.80
C ASP A 95 29.26 -4.13 -2.56
N ILE A 96 30.43 -4.79 -2.50
CA ILE A 96 31.35 -4.58 -1.38
C ILE A 96 32.08 -3.23 -1.58
N PRO A 97 31.91 -2.26 -0.67
CA PRO A 97 32.69 -1.04 -0.72
C PRO A 97 34.17 -1.36 -0.43
N PHE A 98 35.10 -0.57 -1.00
CA PHE A 98 36.53 -0.64 -0.68
C PHE A 98 37.32 -1.83 -1.24
N HIS A 99 37.03 -2.27 -2.45
CA HIS A 99 37.75 -3.36 -3.13
C HIS A 99 39.27 -3.26 -3.03
N THR A 100 39.86 -2.06 -3.13
CA THR A 100 41.31 -1.82 -3.05
C THR A 100 41.94 -2.30 -1.74
N VAL A 101 41.23 -2.11 -0.62
CA VAL A 101 41.69 -2.54 0.72
C VAL A 101 41.69 -4.06 0.82
N PHE A 102 40.70 -4.71 0.28
CA PHE A 102 40.63 -6.17 0.24
C PHE A 102 41.78 -6.76 -0.62
N PHE A 103 42.09 -6.13 -1.76
CA PHE A 103 43.23 -6.57 -2.59
C PHE A 103 44.57 -6.37 -1.88
N LEU A 104 44.76 -5.24 -1.17
CA LEU A 104 45.95 -5.03 -0.36
C LEU A 104 46.07 -6.07 0.76
N PHE A 105 44.96 -6.41 1.41
CA PHE A 105 44.95 -7.43 2.45
C PHE A 105 45.24 -8.83 1.90
N ILE A 106 44.69 -9.19 0.75
CA ILE A 106 45.00 -10.42 0.01
C ILE A 106 46.47 -10.48 -0.30
N ALA A 107 47.05 -9.41 -0.88
CA ALA A 107 48.46 -9.33 -1.23
C ALA A 107 49.36 -9.46 -0.01
N PHE A 108 49.03 -8.81 1.11
CA PHE A 108 49.75 -8.92 2.38
C PHE A 108 49.77 -10.38 2.87
N ILE A 109 48.60 -11.05 2.92
CA ILE A 109 48.51 -12.44 3.41
C ILE A 109 49.32 -13.38 2.48
N LEU A 110 49.22 -13.22 1.15
CA LEU A 110 49.97 -14.03 0.20
C LEU A 110 51.49 -13.85 0.36
N LEU A 111 51.95 -12.60 0.56
CA LEU A 111 53.36 -12.33 0.80
C LEU A 111 53.84 -12.94 2.13
N CYS A 112 53.05 -12.83 3.20
CA CYS A 112 53.32 -13.49 4.48
C CYS A 112 53.40 -15.02 4.29
N GLY A 113 52.46 -15.63 3.59
CA GLY A 113 52.51 -17.05 3.29
C GLY A 113 53.77 -17.44 2.48
N THR A 114 54.13 -16.62 1.51
CA THR A 114 55.35 -16.85 0.70
C THR A 114 56.63 -16.80 1.55
N THR A 115 56.71 -15.95 2.60
CA THR A 115 57.89 -15.96 3.52
C THR A 115 58.05 -17.29 4.22
N HIS A 116 56.94 -17.89 4.67
CA HIS A 116 56.95 -19.21 5.32
C HIS A 116 57.34 -20.32 4.39
N LEU A 117 56.83 -20.28 3.12
CA LEU A 117 57.24 -21.25 2.13
C LEU A 117 58.77 -21.19 1.86
N VAL A 118 59.28 -19.98 1.72
CA VAL A 118 60.76 -19.80 1.47
C VAL A 118 61.53 -20.22 2.71
N ASP A 119 61.07 -19.96 3.94
CA ASP A 119 61.73 -20.40 5.17
C ASP A 119 61.78 -21.94 5.30
N ALA A 120 60.78 -22.66 4.83
CA ALA A 120 60.79 -24.12 4.74
C ALA A 120 61.78 -24.58 3.64
N ILE A 121 61.83 -23.93 2.49
CA ILE A 121 62.70 -24.27 1.37
C ILE A 121 64.18 -24.03 1.67
N ILE A 122 64.53 -23.01 2.47
CA ILE A 122 65.88 -22.65 2.86
C ILE A 122 66.62 -23.80 3.56
N PHE A 123 65.92 -24.78 4.15
CA PHE A 123 66.55 -25.98 4.70
C PHE A 123 67.34 -26.77 3.65
N TRP A 124 66.97 -26.74 2.38
CA TRP A 124 67.65 -27.42 1.29
C TRP A 124 68.30 -26.46 0.28
N TRP A 125 67.59 -25.35 -0.01
CA TRP A 125 68.02 -24.34 -0.96
C TRP A 125 68.21 -22.98 -0.27
N PRO A 126 69.45 -22.57 0.05
CA PRO A 126 69.73 -21.44 0.91
C PRO A 126 69.53 -20.08 0.22
N ALA A 127 68.32 -19.81 -0.22
CA ALA A 127 67.94 -18.59 -0.93
C ALA A 127 67.72 -17.40 0.03
N TYR A 128 68.65 -17.08 0.90
CA TYR A 128 68.52 -16.05 1.94
C TYR A 128 68.27 -14.64 1.35
N ARG A 129 68.88 -14.31 0.21
CA ARG A 129 68.64 -13.00 -0.46
C ARG A 129 67.20 -12.87 -0.90
N LEU A 130 66.64 -13.93 -1.49
CA LEU A 130 65.21 -13.99 -1.89
C LEU A 130 64.29 -13.86 -0.68
N SER A 131 64.60 -14.54 0.43
CA SER A 131 63.82 -14.41 1.68
C SER A 131 63.83 -12.97 2.20
N ALA A 132 65.04 -12.32 2.23
CA ALA A 132 65.15 -10.93 2.65
C ALA A 132 64.35 -9.97 1.77
N PHE A 133 64.35 -10.19 0.43
CA PHE A 133 63.61 -9.38 -0.52
C PHE A 133 62.07 -9.53 -0.32
N ILE A 134 61.55 -10.76 -0.16
CA ILE A 134 60.14 -11.03 0.08
C ILE A 134 59.68 -10.41 1.42
N ARG A 135 60.49 -10.50 2.47
CA ARG A 135 60.22 -9.88 3.77
C ARG A 135 60.15 -8.35 3.68
N MET A 136 61.03 -7.74 2.89
CA MET A 136 61.00 -6.30 2.63
C MET A 136 59.69 -5.91 1.91
N LEU A 137 59.30 -6.64 0.86
CA LEU A 137 58.02 -6.40 0.17
C LEU A 137 56.83 -6.58 1.09
N THR A 138 56.84 -7.61 1.93
CA THR A 138 55.79 -7.85 2.93
C THR A 138 55.66 -6.67 3.88
N GLY A 139 56.79 -6.12 4.34
CA GLY A 139 56.80 -4.93 5.20
C GLY A 139 56.18 -3.69 4.52
N ILE A 140 56.54 -3.45 3.27
CA ILE A 140 56.01 -2.34 2.46
C ILE A 140 54.50 -2.49 2.31
N VAL A 141 54.01 -3.65 1.87
CA VAL A 141 52.57 -3.89 1.68
C VAL A 141 51.81 -3.82 2.98
N SER A 142 52.43 -4.29 4.10
CA SER A 142 51.84 -4.17 5.44
C SER A 142 51.60 -2.71 5.81
N ILE A 143 52.56 -1.83 5.62
CA ILE A 143 52.45 -0.39 5.91
C ILE A 143 51.35 0.25 5.06
N PHE A 144 51.29 -0.05 3.76
CA PHE A 144 50.23 0.44 2.90
C PHE A 144 48.85 -0.09 3.30
N THR A 145 48.75 -1.34 3.75
CA THR A 145 47.51 -1.95 4.22
C THR A 145 47.01 -1.26 5.50
N VAL A 146 47.88 -1.00 6.46
CA VAL A 146 47.55 -0.26 7.70
C VAL A 146 47.09 1.15 7.38
N TYR A 147 47.81 1.85 6.48
CA TYR A 147 47.41 3.20 6.03
C TYR A 147 46.01 3.21 5.38
N ALA A 148 45.76 2.25 4.49
CA ALA A 148 44.49 2.11 3.81
C ALA A 148 43.35 1.83 4.78
N LEU A 149 43.56 0.95 5.76
CA LEU A 149 42.60 0.67 6.83
C LEU A 149 42.32 1.91 7.69
N TYR A 150 43.35 2.64 8.09
CA TYR A 150 43.23 3.88 8.84
C TYR A 150 42.34 4.92 8.11
N LYS A 151 42.61 5.08 6.78
CA LYS A 151 41.84 6.03 5.95
C LYS A 151 40.35 5.66 5.83
N ILE A 152 40.02 4.38 5.90
CA ILE A 152 38.62 3.90 5.74
C ILE A 152 37.86 3.85 7.06
N MET A 153 38.55 3.76 8.20
CA MET A 153 37.97 3.66 9.53
C MET A 153 36.84 4.67 9.78
N PRO A 154 37.00 6.00 9.52
CA PRO A 154 35.92 6.96 9.75
C PRO A 154 34.69 6.73 8.88
N ILE A 155 34.87 6.19 7.66
CA ILE A 155 33.75 5.89 6.78
C ILE A 155 32.97 4.69 7.31
N VAL A 156 33.66 3.66 7.80
CA VAL A 156 33.04 2.46 8.40
C VAL A 156 32.25 2.82 9.65
N TYR A 157 32.77 3.71 10.50
CA TYR A 157 32.05 4.19 11.70
C TYR A 157 30.79 4.99 11.38
N ASN A 158 30.76 5.67 10.22
CA ASN A 158 29.61 6.45 9.78
C ASN A 158 28.59 5.64 8.96
N LEU A 159 28.88 4.40 8.62
CA LEU A 159 27.92 3.50 7.99
C LEU A 159 26.85 3.11 9.04
N ARG A 160 25.66 3.74 8.93
CA ARG A 160 24.49 3.30 9.68
C ARG A 160 24.24 1.82 9.43
N MET A 161 23.94 1.08 10.47
CA MET A 161 23.59 -0.33 10.34
C MET A 161 22.39 -0.43 9.39
N LEU A 162 22.43 -1.34 8.44
CA LEU A 162 21.33 -1.58 7.48
C LEU A 162 19.97 -1.71 8.18
N LYS A 163 19.95 -2.32 9.36
CA LYS A 163 18.75 -2.47 10.19
C LYS A 163 18.14 -1.14 10.62
N ASP A 164 18.96 -0.14 10.94
CA ASP A 164 18.46 1.17 11.40
C ASP A 164 17.82 1.93 10.23
N VAL A 165 18.41 1.81 9.03
CA VAL A 165 17.86 2.40 7.80
C VAL A 165 16.57 1.71 7.37
N GLU A 166 16.50 0.38 7.44
CA GLU A 166 15.27 -0.37 7.14
C GLU A 166 14.15 -0.05 8.14
N ALA A 167 14.47 0.10 9.42
CA ALA A 167 13.50 0.49 10.45
C ALA A 167 12.97 1.91 10.18
N GLU A 168 13.84 2.87 9.88
CA GLU A 168 13.45 4.26 9.55
C GLU A 168 12.56 4.33 8.29
N ILE A 169 12.90 3.55 7.24
CA ILE A 169 12.09 3.48 6.00
C ILE A 169 10.71 2.87 6.29
N THR A 170 10.66 1.82 7.13
CA THR A 170 9.41 1.15 7.47
C THR A 170 8.49 2.06 8.29
N GLU A 171 9.04 2.77 9.28
CA GLU A 171 8.31 3.73 10.10
C GLU A 171 7.79 4.90 9.27
N ARG A 172 8.62 5.43 8.36
CA ARG A 172 8.22 6.50 7.44
C ARG A 172 7.08 6.08 6.51
N LYS A 173 7.17 4.88 5.90
CA LYS A 173 6.08 4.35 5.06
C LYS A 173 4.77 4.18 5.84
N LYS A 174 4.84 3.72 7.08
CA LYS A 174 3.67 3.59 7.94
C LYS A 174 3.04 4.95 8.25
N ALA A 175 3.86 5.93 8.57
CA ALA A 175 3.39 7.29 8.83
C ALA A 175 2.76 7.93 7.57
N GLU A 176 3.32 7.71 6.38
CA GLU A 176 2.77 8.18 5.10
C GLU A 176 1.39 7.51 4.82
N GLN A 177 1.26 6.20 5.02
CA GLN A 177 -0.01 5.49 4.85
C GLN A 177 -1.10 5.96 5.84
N GLU A 178 -0.71 6.20 7.10
CA GLU A 178 -1.64 6.74 8.11
C GLU A 178 -2.08 8.17 7.75
N ALA A 179 -1.17 9.01 7.25
CA ALA A 179 -1.48 10.37 6.81
C ALA A 179 -2.43 10.37 5.59
N GLU A 180 -2.18 9.50 4.61
CA GLU A 180 -3.04 9.33 3.43
C GLU A 180 -4.45 8.84 3.83
N SER A 181 -4.52 7.84 4.71
CA SER A 181 -5.79 7.34 5.24
C SER A 181 -6.59 8.43 5.98
N ARG A 182 -5.93 9.25 6.80
CA ARG A 182 -6.57 10.38 7.49
C ARG A 182 -7.09 11.41 6.51
N LEU A 183 -6.32 11.74 5.48
CA LEU A 183 -6.72 12.70 4.44
C LEU A 183 -7.96 12.22 3.68
N LEU A 184 -8.00 10.93 3.29
CA LEU A 184 -9.17 10.33 2.65
C LEU A 184 -10.41 10.37 3.55
N MET A 185 -10.26 10.04 4.84
CA MET A 185 -11.36 10.12 5.81
C MET A 185 -11.85 11.57 6.00
N GLN A 186 -10.92 12.54 6.03
CA GLN A 186 -11.28 13.95 6.15
C GLN A 186 -12.07 14.42 4.93
N HIS A 187 -11.62 14.13 3.72
CA HIS A 187 -12.36 14.48 2.50
C HIS A 187 -13.75 13.85 2.45
N ALA A 188 -13.87 12.57 2.83
CA ALA A 188 -15.16 11.90 2.90
C ALA A 188 -16.10 12.55 3.93
N ALA A 189 -15.56 12.98 5.09
CA ALA A 189 -16.32 13.68 6.11
C ALA A 189 -16.75 15.09 5.66
N GLU A 190 -15.88 15.84 4.99
CA GLU A 190 -16.17 17.15 4.42
C GLU A 190 -17.28 17.07 3.34
N GLU A 191 -17.19 16.08 2.46
CA GLU A 191 -18.20 15.84 1.43
C GLU A 191 -19.55 15.46 2.05
N LEU A 192 -19.56 14.62 3.10
CA LEU A 192 -20.78 14.29 3.82
C LEU A 192 -21.38 15.51 4.53
N MET A 193 -20.54 16.37 5.13
CA MET A 193 -21.01 17.63 5.74
C MET A 193 -21.59 18.57 4.70
N ALA A 194 -20.93 18.77 3.56
CA ALA A 194 -21.42 19.62 2.48
C ALA A 194 -22.80 19.15 1.97
N ARG A 195 -22.97 17.84 1.76
CA ARG A 195 -24.26 17.24 1.39
C ARG A 195 -25.33 17.44 2.48
N LYS A 196 -24.95 17.34 3.75
CA LYS A 196 -25.85 17.61 4.87
C LYS A 196 -26.30 19.07 4.93
N ASP A 197 -25.38 20.02 4.71
CA ASP A 197 -25.67 21.45 4.75
C ASP A 197 -26.56 21.87 3.55
N GLU A 198 -26.28 21.35 2.35
CA GLU A 198 -27.14 21.52 1.18
C GLU A 198 -28.56 20.98 1.46
N PHE A 199 -28.66 19.78 2.04
CA PHE A 199 -29.93 19.22 2.45
C PHE A 199 -30.70 20.15 3.44
N MET A 200 -30.03 20.61 4.49
CA MET A 200 -30.67 21.49 5.48
C MET A 200 -31.18 22.79 4.85
N SER A 201 -30.45 23.31 3.86
CA SER A 201 -30.85 24.48 3.08
C SER A 201 -32.10 24.17 2.23
N ILE A 202 -32.10 23.05 1.49
CA ILE A 202 -33.23 22.63 0.66
C ILE A 202 -34.47 22.32 1.52
N ALA A 203 -34.29 21.55 2.60
CA ALA A 203 -35.36 21.19 3.50
C ALA A 203 -36.02 22.45 4.13
N SER A 204 -35.21 23.40 4.57
CA SER A 204 -35.67 24.67 5.10
C SER A 204 -36.46 25.48 4.06
N HIS A 205 -36.01 25.51 2.82
CA HIS A 205 -36.71 26.18 1.72
C HIS A 205 -38.03 25.48 1.40
N GLU A 206 -38.04 24.15 1.26
CA GLU A 206 -39.22 23.34 0.92
C GLU A 206 -40.27 23.34 2.06
N LEU A 207 -39.85 23.49 3.32
CA LEU A 207 -40.78 23.69 4.45
C LEU A 207 -41.31 25.14 4.51
N LYS A 208 -40.49 26.15 4.23
CA LYS A 208 -40.90 27.57 4.32
C LYS A 208 -41.97 27.92 3.28
N THR A 209 -41.89 27.37 2.08
CA THR A 209 -42.81 27.67 0.98
C THR A 209 -44.27 27.31 1.30
N PRO A 210 -44.61 26.05 1.71
CA PRO A 210 -45.98 25.69 2.09
C PRO A 210 -46.46 26.48 3.30
N ILE A 211 -45.60 26.69 4.32
CA ILE A 211 -45.98 27.50 5.51
C ILE A 211 -46.36 28.91 5.10
N THR A 212 -45.57 29.56 4.21
CA THR A 212 -45.88 30.89 3.74
C THR A 212 -47.18 30.92 2.93
N SER A 213 -47.44 29.89 2.11
CA SER A 213 -48.68 29.77 1.34
C SER A 213 -49.90 29.55 2.23
N VAL A 214 -49.80 28.72 3.26
CA VAL A 214 -50.86 28.53 4.28
C VAL A 214 -51.14 29.87 4.97
N LYS A 215 -50.10 30.56 5.46
CA LYS A 215 -50.24 31.87 6.11
C LYS A 215 -50.93 32.90 5.21
N ALA A 216 -50.53 32.98 3.94
CA ALA A 216 -51.18 33.88 2.97
C ALA A 216 -52.65 33.52 2.73
N SER A 217 -52.97 32.23 2.60
CA SER A 217 -54.36 31.76 2.43
C SER A 217 -55.22 32.11 3.63
N LEU A 218 -54.71 31.88 4.87
CA LEU A 218 -55.42 32.24 6.10
C LEU A 218 -55.65 33.74 6.24
N GLN A 219 -54.68 34.59 5.88
CA GLN A 219 -54.81 36.05 5.88
C GLN A 219 -55.87 36.52 4.89
N ILE A 220 -55.99 35.87 3.72
CA ILE A 220 -57.05 36.20 2.76
C ILE A 220 -58.41 35.78 3.32
N ILE A 221 -58.53 34.58 3.90
CA ILE A 221 -59.75 34.10 4.51
C ILE A 221 -60.22 35.07 5.66
N GLU A 222 -59.28 35.47 6.52
CA GLU A 222 -59.54 36.44 7.59
C GLU A 222 -60.07 37.78 7.04
N ARG A 223 -59.47 38.26 5.92
CA ARG A 223 -59.91 39.50 5.28
C ARG A 223 -61.31 39.36 4.65
N ILE A 224 -61.63 38.21 4.06
CA ILE A 224 -62.97 37.92 3.49
C ILE A 224 -63.98 37.91 4.63
N ALA A 225 -63.69 37.19 5.71
CA ALA A 225 -64.56 37.12 6.91
C ALA A 225 -64.81 38.49 7.56
N GLY A 226 -63.77 39.33 7.67
CA GLY A 226 -63.88 40.67 8.23
C GLY A 226 -64.67 41.67 7.38
N LYS A 227 -64.90 41.32 6.10
CA LYS A 227 -65.72 42.13 5.15
C LYS A 227 -67.15 41.58 4.93
N ASN A 228 -67.62 40.63 5.77
CA ASN A 228 -68.89 39.90 5.60
C ASN A 228 -68.96 39.15 4.25
N GLY A 229 -67.80 38.75 3.68
CA GLY A 229 -67.72 37.96 2.46
C GLY A 229 -68.26 36.55 2.61
N SER A 230 -68.63 35.91 1.53
CA SER A 230 -69.31 34.61 1.55
C SER A 230 -68.25 33.46 1.76
N MET A 231 -68.73 32.37 2.31
CA MET A 231 -67.93 31.13 2.43
C MET A 231 -67.52 30.60 1.06
N GLN A 232 -68.28 30.87 0.01
CA GLN A 232 -67.93 30.51 -1.39
C GLN A 232 -66.68 31.25 -1.90
N GLU A 233 -66.47 32.49 -1.50
CA GLU A 233 -65.25 33.26 -1.80
C GLU A 233 -64.04 32.76 -1.04
N ALA A 234 -64.22 32.24 0.17
CA ALA A 234 -63.15 31.68 1.01
C ALA A 234 -62.77 30.25 0.63
N ALA A 235 -63.65 29.45 0.06
CA ALA A 235 -63.47 28.03 -0.23
C ALA A 235 -62.20 27.72 -1.06
N PRO A 236 -61.82 28.46 -2.11
CA PRO A 236 -60.59 28.18 -2.87
C PRO A 236 -59.31 28.34 -2.00
N PHE A 237 -59.31 29.31 -1.06
CA PHE A 237 -58.18 29.56 -0.20
C PHE A 237 -58.11 28.53 0.94
N VAL A 238 -59.23 28.01 1.41
CA VAL A 238 -59.29 26.88 2.34
C VAL A 238 -58.73 25.64 1.66
N GLY A 239 -59.21 25.29 0.45
CA GLY A 239 -58.65 24.16 -0.33
C GLY A 239 -57.15 24.26 -0.55
N LYS A 240 -56.69 25.47 -0.93
CA LYS A 240 -55.23 25.71 -1.10
C LYS A 240 -54.44 25.53 0.20
N ALA A 241 -55.00 26.03 1.34
CA ALA A 241 -54.34 25.86 2.64
C ALA A 241 -54.27 24.38 3.04
N VAL A 242 -55.35 23.61 2.87
CA VAL A 242 -55.39 22.17 3.15
C VAL A 242 -54.33 21.41 2.28
N LYS A 243 -54.29 21.69 0.99
CA LYS A 243 -53.28 21.08 0.09
C LYS A 243 -51.84 21.36 0.53
N GLN A 244 -51.54 22.55 1.02
CA GLN A 244 -50.20 22.88 1.50
C GLN A 244 -49.89 22.23 2.88
N VAL A 245 -50.88 22.07 3.77
CA VAL A 245 -50.73 21.35 5.04
C VAL A 245 -50.43 19.86 4.76
N ASN A 246 -51.15 19.23 3.84
CA ASN A 246 -50.90 17.84 3.45
C ASN A 246 -49.50 17.67 2.91
N LYS A 247 -49.01 18.55 2.00
CA LYS A 247 -47.64 18.56 1.49
C LYS A 247 -46.62 18.72 2.62
N LEU A 248 -46.87 19.56 3.59
CA LEU A 248 -46.00 19.73 4.75
C LEU A 248 -45.91 18.44 5.59
N THR A 249 -47.04 17.75 5.78
CA THR A 249 -47.10 16.47 6.48
C THR A 249 -46.29 15.38 5.76
N GLU A 250 -46.38 15.29 4.43
CA GLU A 250 -45.57 14.40 3.61
C GLU A 250 -44.06 14.66 3.81
N ILE A 251 -43.63 15.92 3.73
CA ILE A 251 -42.24 16.31 3.93
C ILE A 251 -41.73 15.90 5.34
N ILE A 252 -42.55 16.13 6.38
CA ILE A 252 -42.20 15.73 7.76
C ILE A 252 -42.09 14.22 7.87
N ASN A 253 -43.00 13.46 7.30
CA ASN A 253 -42.98 12.00 7.31
C ASN A 253 -41.74 11.45 6.60
N ASP A 254 -41.36 12.00 5.45
CA ASP A 254 -40.15 11.64 4.75
C ASP A 254 -38.86 11.87 5.60
N LEU A 255 -38.81 13.01 6.30
CA LEU A 255 -37.70 13.32 7.23
C LEU A 255 -37.66 12.34 8.42
N MET A 256 -38.84 11.98 8.97
CA MET A 256 -38.94 10.99 10.05
C MET A 256 -38.53 9.59 9.57
N ASP A 257 -38.92 9.19 8.34
CA ASP A 257 -38.52 7.91 7.77
C ASP A 257 -36.99 7.84 7.54
N VAL A 258 -36.38 8.89 7.02
CA VAL A 258 -34.92 8.96 6.90
C VAL A 258 -34.22 8.82 8.26
N THR A 259 -34.74 9.47 9.30
CA THR A 259 -34.14 9.34 10.64
C THR A 259 -34.31 7.94 11.23
N ARG A 260 -35.46 7.26 11.00
CA ARG A 260 -35.70 5.87 11.40
C ARG A 260 -34.81 4.89 10.63
N ILE A 261 -34.63 5.09 9.32
CA ILE A 261 -33.73 4.31 8.45
C ILE A 261 -32.29 4.40 8.98
N GLN A 262 -31.80 5.61 9.25
CA GLN A 262 -30.45 5.84 9.78
C GLN A 262 -30.21 5.23 11.16
N GLY A 263 -31.22 5.27 12.02
CA GLY A 263 -31.17 4.64 13.34
C GLY A 263 -31.34 3.13 13.33
N GLY A 264 -31.52 2.49 12.14
CA GLY A 264 -31.81 1.06 12.03
C GLY A 264 -33.21 0.66 12.56
N LYS A 265 -34.06 1.65 12.86
CA LYS A 265 -35.34 1.47 13.57
C LYS A 265 -36.56 1.41 12.65
N LEU A 266 -36.36 1.28 11.33
CA LEU A 266 -37.49 1.04 10.42
C LEU A 266 -37.90 -0.43 10.53
N GLU A 267 -38.86 -0.74 11.33
CA GLU A 267 -39.47 -2.07 11.46
C GLU A 267 -40.56 -2.23 10.40
N LEU A 268 -40.68 -3.44 9.81
CA LEU A 268 -41.70 -3.78 8.84
C LEU A 268 -42.76 -4.65 9.50
N VAL A 269 -44.04 -4.36 9.23
CA VAL A 269 -45.17 -5.17 9.64
C VAL A 269 -45.63 -5.95 8.40
N LYS A 270 -45.00 -7.10 8.14
CA LYS A 270 -45.31 -7.94 6.97
C LYS A 270 -46.60 -8.72 7.18
N ALA A 271 -47.47 -8.73 6.17
CA ALA A 271 -48.69 -9.50 6.10
C ALA A 271 -48.96 -9.97 4.65
N ASP A 272 -49.78 -10.98 4.48
CA ASP A 272 -50.22 -11.45 3.19
C ASP A 272 -51.31 -10.55 2.63
N PHE A 273 -51.15 -10.01 1.41
CA PHE A 273 -52.15 -9.19 0.72
C PHE A 273 -51.98 -9.26 -0.79
N ASP A 274 -53.00 -8.83 -1.52
CA ASP A 274 -52.98 -8.72 -2.96
C ASP A 274 -52.36 -7.38 -3.38
N LEU A 275 -51.16 -7.46 -3.99
CA LEU A 275 -50.41 -6.31 -4.48
C LEU A 275 -51.16 -5.56 -5.59
N MET A 276 -51.87 -6.28 -6.46
CA MET A 276 -52.65 -5.66 -7.54
C MET A 276 -53.80 -4.81 -7.01
N GLU A 277 -54.51 -5.24 -5.93
CA GLU A 277 -55.51 -4.46 -5.26
C GLU A 277 -54.91 -3.16 -4.71
N MET A 278 -53.82 -3.27 -3.98
CA MET A 278 -53.10 -2.11 -3.40
C MET A 278 -52.62 -1.13 -4.50
N ILE A 279 -52.09 -1.62 -5.65
CA ILE A 279 -51.70 -0.77 -6.76
C ILE A 279 -52.89 -0.03 -7.39
N ARG A 280 -54.05 -0.70 -7.57
CA ARG A 280 -55.28 -0.04 -8.08
C ARG A 280 -55.74 1.09 -7.14
N GLU A 281 -55.77 0.85 -5.81
CA GLU A 281 -56.09 1.87 -4.82
C GLU A 281 -55.09 3.04 -4.86
N SER A 282 -53.79 2.76 -4.96
CA SER A 282 -52.76 3.78 -5.06
C SER A 282 -52.91 4.65 -6.30
N VAL A 283 -53.24 4.05 -7.44
CA VAL A 283 -53.53 4.77 -8.71
C VAL A 283 -54.76 5.67 -8.58
N GLU A 284 -55.87 5.16 -8.01
CA GLU A 284 -57.07 5.96 -7.79
C GLU A 284 -56.81 7.17 -6.87
N GLN A 285 -56.03 7.00 -5.80
CA GLN A 285 -55.65 8.10 -4.90
C GLN A 285 -54.74 9.15 -5.60
N CYS A 286 -53.82 8.73 -6.44
CA CYS A 286 -52.93 9.65 -7.15
C CYS A 286 -53.60 10.44 -8.27
N LEU A 287 -54.67 9.90 -8.89
CA LEU A 287 -55.34 10.50 -10.05
C LEU A 287 -56.43 11.48 -9.67
N VAL A 288 -56.82 11.67 -8.37
CA VAL A 288 -57.95 12.54 -7.98
C VAL A 288 -57.84 13.96 -8.56
N ASP A 289 -56.67 14.50 -8.70
CA ASP A 289 -56.39 15.86 -9.22
C ASP A 289 -55.58 15.84 -10.54
N ASP A 290 -55.29 14.68 -11.11
CA ASP A 290 -54.38 14.53 -12.28
C ASP A 290 -55.14 14.18 -13.54
N LYS A 291 -54.66 14.62 -14.68
CA LYS A 291 -55.27 14.39 -16.00
C LYS A 291 -54.55 13.31 -16.82
N HIS A 292 -53.48 12.72 -16.29
CA HIS A 292 -52.80 11.66 -16.98
C HIS A 292 -53.63 10.39 -17.05
N GLU A 293 -53.46 9.62 -18.14
CA GLU A 293 -53.94 8.26 -18.27
C GLU A 293 -52.92 7.29 -17.62
N VAL A 294 -53.41 6.42 -16.73
CA VAL A 294 -52.57 5.39 -16.09
C VAL A 294 -53.12 4.02 -16.48
N ASN A 295 -52.26 3.22 -17.16
CA ASN A 295 -52.60 1.86 -17.55
C ASN A 295 -51.99 0.87 -16.56
N ILE A 296 -52.77 -0.11 -16.11
CA ILE A 296 -52.31 -1.19 -15.23
C ILE A 296 -52.34 -2.48 -16.04
N GLU A 297 -51.15 -3.12 -16.16
CA GLU A 297 -50.95 -4.35 -16.91
C GLU A 297 -50.46 -5.47 -15.98
N GLY A 298 -50.82 -6.72 -16.24
CA GLY A 298 -50.35 -7.90 -15.53
C GLY A 298 -51.45 -8.84 -15.10
N ASP A 299 -51.11 -9.75 -14.16
CA ASP A 299 -52.08 -10.73 -13.64
C ASP A 299 -53.19 -10.04 -12.81
N GLU A 300 -54.39 -10.64 -12.77
CA GLU A 300 -55.50 -10.08 -11.98
C GLU A 300 -55.20 -9.98 -10.48
N THR A 301 -54.39 -10.89 -9.96
CA THR A 301 -54.02 -10.96 -8.54
C THR A 301 -52.54 -11.28 -8.37
N ALA A 302 -51.89 -10.67 -7.35
CA ALA A 302 -50.49 -10.94 -7.01
C ALA A 302 -50.30 -10.97 -5.49
N MET A 303 -50.45 -12.15 -4.89
CA MET A 303 -50.25 -12.32 -3.44
C MET A 303 -48.78 -12.18 -3.05
N VAL A 304 -48.48 -11.32 -2.06
CA VAL A 304 -47.13 -11.07 -1.53
C VAL A 304 -47.16 -11.06 -0.02
N HIS A 305 -46.03 -11.42 0.63
CA HIS A 305 -45.83 -11.31 2.08
C HIS A 305 -44.98 -10.09 2.41
N ALA A 306 -45.60 -8.94 2.63
CA ALA A 306 -44.88 -7.67 2.75
C ALA A 306 -45.58 -6.68 3.65
N ASP A 307 -44.97 -5.54 3.95
CA ASP A 307 -45.65 -4.42 4.63
C ASP A 307 -46.41 -3.58 3.58
N ARG A 308 -47.76 -3.72 3.61
CA ARG A 308 -48.64 -3.06 2.63
C ARG A 308 -48.45 -1.55 2.61
N ASN A 309 -48.37 -0.91 3.77
CA ASN A 309 -48.28 0.56 3.85
C ASN A 309 -46.91 1.06 3.29
N ARG A 310 -45.87 0.31 3.55
CA ARG A 310 -44.54 0.65 3.02
C ARG A 310 -44.43 0.41 1.51
N LEU A 311 -45.03 -0.65 0.97
CA LEU A 311 -45.06 -0.87 -0.47
C LEU A 311 -45.97 0.13 -1.18
N GLU A 312 -47.09 0.52 -0.56
CA GLU A 312 -47.94 1.62 -1.06
C GLU A 312 -47.13 2.94 -1.15
N GLN A 313 -46.30 3.24 -0.15
CA GLN A 313 -45.39 4.39 -0.18
C GLN A 313 -44.38 4.30 -1.36
N VAL A 314 -43.85 3.11 -1.65
CA VAL A 314 -42.95 2.89 -2.82
C VAL A 314 -43.69 3.14 -4.15
N VAL A 315 -44.87 2.50 -4.31
CA VAL A 315 -45.67 2.62 -5.54
C VAL A 315 -46.11 4.06 -5.75
N SER A 316 -46.65 4.70 -4.73
CA SER A 316 -47.08 6.11 -4.79
C SER A 316 -45.94 7.05 -5.15
N ASN A 317 -44.73 6.84 -4.59
CA ASN A 317 -43.58 7.64 -4.93
C ASN A 317 -43.13 7.45 -6.38
N LEU A 318 -43.05 6.20 -6.88
CA LEU A 318 -42.69 5.92 -8.28
C LEU A 318 -43.72 6.48 -9.25
N LEU A 319 -45.02 6.30 -8.94
CA LEU A 319 -46.12 6.81 -9.75
C LEU A 319 -46.15 8.34 -9.78
N THR A 320 -46.07 9.01 -8.63
CA THR A 320 -46.06 10.48 -8.58
C THR A 320 -44.82 11.06 -9.31
N ASN A 321 -43.68 10.39 -9.27
CA ASN A 321 -42.51 10.77 -10.08
C ASN A 321 -42.84 10.62 -11.59
N ALA A 322 -43.38 9.49 -12.01
CA ALA A 322 -43.74 9.26 -13.39
C ALA A 322 -44.74 10.33 -13.93
N LEU A 323 -45.82 10.62 -13.17
CA LEU A 323 -46.78 11.67 -13.52
C LEU A 323 -46.18 13.07 -13.56
N LYS A 324 -45.23 13.35 -12.67
CA LYS A 324 -44.58 14.66 -12.57
C LYS A 324 -43.60 14.94 -13.72
N TYR A 325 -42.89 13.93 -14.20
CA TYR A 325 -41.84 14.06 -15.20
C TYR A 325 -42.30 13.67 -16.64
N SER A 326 -43.49 13.06 -16.80
CA SER A 326 -44.11 12.74 -18.05
C SER A 326 -44.91 13.93 -18.61
N ASN A 327 -45.15 13.92 -19.92
CA ASN A 327 -46.09 14.85 -20.54
C ASN A 327 -47.54 14.36 -20.28
N VAL A 328 -48.49 15.29 -20.11
CA VAL A 328 -49.90 14.97 -19.81
C VAL A 328 -50.57 14.12 -20.87
N ASP A 329 -50.12 14.23 -22.12
CA ASP A 329 -50.67 13.50 -23.26
C ASP A 329 -50.13 12.08 -23.44
N GLU A 330 -49.11 11.69 -22.62
CA GLU A 330 -48.46 10.38 -22.68
C GLU A 330 -48.92 9.53 -21.48
N PRO A 331 -49.40 8.29 -21.70
CA PRO A 331 -49.83 7.44 -20.59
C PRO A 331 -48.68 6.93 -19.75
N VAL A 332 -48.87 6.82 -18.44
CA VAL A 332 -48.00 6.11 -17.52
C VAL A 332 -48.48 4.66 -17.41
N THR A 333 -47.60 3.69 -17.52
CA THR A 333 -47.94 2.27 -17.41
C THR A 333 -47.31 1.64 -16.19
N ILE A 334 -48.12 0.94 -15.39
CA ILE A 334 -47.64 0.09 -14.28
C ILE A 334 -47.87 -1.35 -14.71
N SER A 335 -46.77 -2.11 -14.78
CA SER A 335 -46.82 -3.54 -15.10
C SER A 335 -46.38 -4.38 -13.89
N VAL A 336 -47.11 -5.45 -13.62
CA VAL A 336 -46.87 -6.40 -12.52
C VAL A 336 -46.64 -7.79 -13.13
N THR A 337 -45.49 -8.39 -12.86
CA THR A 337 -45.10 -9.67 -13.42
C THR A 337 -44.62 -10.62 -12.33
N LYS A 338 -45.20 -11.81 -12.25
CA LYS A 338 -44.70 -12.90 -11.39
C LYS A 338 -43.48 -13.54 -12.05
N LEU A 339 -42.38 -13.62 -11.32
CA LEU A 339 -41.15 -14.27 -11.77
C LEU A 339 -41.17 -15.78 -11.43
N ARG A 340 -40.26 -16.54 -12.06
CA ARG A 340 -40.20 -18.02 -11.93
C ARG A 340 -39.83 -18.49 -10.54
N ASP A 341 -39.17 -17.69 -9.75
CA ASP A 341 -38.75 -17.95 -8.38
C ASP A 341 -39.82 -17.63 -7.33
N GLY A 342 -40.97 -17.14 -7.77
CA GLY A 342 -42.10 -16.74 -6.91
C GLY A 342 -42.08 -15.27 -6.49
N SER A 343 -41.04 -14.52 -6.80
CA SER A 343 -40.99 -13.07 -6.58
C SER A 343 -41.90 -12.31 -7.56
N VAL A 344 -42.23 -11.07 -7.21
CA VAL A 344 -43.09 -10.20 -8.03
C VAL A 344 -42.31 -8.97 -8.43
N LYS A 345 -42.25 -8.69 -9.73
CA LYS A 345 -41.67 -7.48 -10.32
C LYS A 345 -42.75 -6.47 -10.61
N VAL A 346 -42.58 -5.23 -10.15
CA VAL A 346 -43.42 -4.07 -10.49
C VAL A 346 -42.57 -3.10 -11.27
N GLU A 347 -43.08 -2.63 -12.42
CA GLU A 347 -42.45 -1.65 -13.29
C GLU A 347 -43.41 -0.46 -13.51
N VAL A 348 -42.89 0.74 -13.32
CA VAL A 348 -43.56 2.00 -13.60
C VAL A 348 -42.85 2.66 -14.78
N THR A 349 -43.51 2.75 -15.91
CA THR A 349 -42.98 3.28 -17.16
C THR A 349 -43.56 4.65 -17.45
N ASP A 350 -42.69 5.63 -17.64
CA ASP A 350 -43.02 6.98 -18.10
C ASP A 350 -42.37 7.27 -19.46
N ARG A 351 -42.96 8.22 -20.18
CA ARG A 351 -42.41 8.77 -21.44
C ARG A 351 -41.99 10.23 -21.26
N GLY A 352 -41.37 10.53 -20.16
CA GLY A 352 -40.95 11.87 -19.77
C GLY A 352 -39.56 12.24 -20.28
N ILE A 353 -38.93 13.15 -19.54
CA ILE A 353 -37.63 13.72 -19.88
C ILE A 353 -36.48 12.72 -19.78
N GLY A 354 -36.65 11.57 -19.12
CA GLY A 354 -35.59 10.60 -18.85
C GLY A 354 -34.47 11.11 -17.95
N ILE A 355 -33.44 10.27 -17.76
CA ILE A 355 -32.31 10.53 -16.86
C ILE A 355 -31.01 10.38 -17.65
N PRO A 356 -30.09 11.36 -17.59
CA PRO A 356 -28.76 11.24 -18.17
C PRO A 356 -27.98 10.06 -17.59
N ALA A 357 -27.26 9.30 -18.42
CA ALA A 357 -26.57 8.06 -18.03
C ALA A 357 -25.58 8.24 -16.86
N ASN A 358 -24.89 9.39 -16.80
CA ASN A 358 -23.93 9.70 -15.74
C ASN A 358 -24.57 10.05 -14.37
N LYS A 359 -25.90 10.06 -14.30
CA LYS A 359 -26.67 10.39 -13.10
C LYS A 359 -27.48 9.21 -12.55
N ILE A 360 -27.63 8.15 -13.34
CA ILE A 360 -28.43 6.97 -12.99
C ILE A 360 -27.96 6.31 -11.68
N ASP A 361 -26.65 6.18 -11.48
CA ASP A 361 -26.06 5.51 -10.31
C ASP A 361 -26.34 6.25 -8.99
N HIS A 362 -26.75 7.52 -9.05
CA HIS A 362 -26.91 8.38 -7.89
C HIS A 362 -28.36 8.70 -7.55
N ILE A 363 -29.36 8.33 -8.38
CA ILE A 363 -30.76 8.75 -8.15
C ILE A 363 -31.40 8.17 -6.90
N PHE A 364 -30.83 7.07 -6.37
CA PHE A 364 -31.25 6.47 -5.10
C PHE A 364 -30.41 6.97 -3.89
N ASP A 365 -29.44 7.87 -4.13
CA ASP A 365 -28.68 8.50 -3.06
C ASP A 365 -29.56 9.52 -2.29
N ARG A 366 -29.32 9.67 -1.00
CA ARG A 366 -30.02 10.66 -0.17
C ARG A 366 -29.77 12.07 -0.69
N PHE A 367 -30.85 12.87 -0.79
CA PHE A 367 -30.81 14.28 -1.16
C PHE A 367 -30.35 14.54 -2.61
N TYR A 368 -30.19 13.47 -3.39
CA TYR A 368 -29.80 13.62 -4.76
C TYR A 368 -30.95 14.04 -5.67
N ARG A 369 -30.67 14.96 -6.57
CA ARG A 369 -31.59 15.44 -7.61
C ARG A 369 -30.82 15.60 -8.92
N VAL A 370 -31.43 15.16 -10.01
CA VAL A 370 -30.85 15.24 -11.37
C VAL A 370 -30.59 16.68 -11.80
N ASP A 371 -31.48 17.61 -11.41
CA ASP A 371 -31.37 19.03 -11.69
C ASP A 371 -31.81 19.86 -10.49
N ASN A 372 -30.88 20.58 -9.87
CA ASN A 372 -31.14 21.48 -8.74
C ASN A 372 -31.60 22.88 -9.21
N SER A 373 -31.50 23.20 -10.51
CA SER A 373 -31.78 24.53 -11.05
C SER A 373 -33.21 24.73 -11.56
N SER A 374 -33.96 23.64 -11.78
CA SER A 374 -35.29 23.75 -12.35
C SER A 374 -36.32 24.17 -11.30
N LYS A 375 -36.89 25.34 -11.46
CA LYS A 375 -37.98 25.89 -10.63
C LYS A 375 -39.30 25.11 -10.73
N TYR A 376 -39.41 24.21 -11.72
CA TYR A 376 -40.63 23.49 -12.02
C TYR A 376 -40.80 22.18 -11.23
N PHE A 377 -39.68 21.59 -10.73
CA PHE A 377 -39.71 20.30 -10.06
C PHE A 377 -39.31 20.43 -8.58
N THR A 378 -40.31 20.51 -7.71
CA THR A 378 -40.14 20.63 -6.25
C THR A 378 -39.94 19.27 -5.60
N GLY A 379 -39.11 19.18 -4.56
CA GLY A 379 -38.94 17.97 -3.73
C GLY A 379 -37.56 17.92 -3.08
N ILE A 380 -37.45 17.23 -1.95
CA ILE A 380 -36.23 17.16 -1.13
C ILE A 380 -35.21 16.12 -1.66
N GLY A 381 -35.62 15.24 -2.61
CA GLY A 381 -34.76 14.13 -3.08
C GLY A 381 -34.67 12.98 -2.09
N LEU A 382 -35.74 12.73 -1.33
CA LEU A 382 -35.80 11.64 -0.35
C LEU A 382 -36.63 10.44 -0.82
N GLY A 383 -37.62 10.66 -1.70
CA GLY A 383 -38.57 9.62 -2.08
C GLY A 383 -37.90 8.35 -2.63
N LEU A 384 -37.05 8.48 -3.65
CA LEU A 384 -36.35 7.32 -4.24
C LEU A 384 -35.40 6.63 -3.24
N TYR A 385 -34.74 7.39 -2.39
CA TYR A 385 -33.92 6.81 -1.31
C TYR A 385 -34.78 6.02 -0.31
N ILE A 386 -35.92 6.57 0.15
CA ILE A 386 -36.85 5.87 1.05
C ILE A 386 -37.39 4.62 0.35
N SER A 387 -37.75 4.72 -0.93
CA SER A 387 -38.24 3.56 -1.69
C SER A 387 -37.18 2.46 -1.78
N SER A 388 -35.92 2.81 -2.05
CA SER A 388 -34.82 1.83 -2.09
C SER A 388 -34.60 1.14 -0.75
N GLU A 389 -34.67 1.89 0.34
CA GLU A 389 -34.50 1.34 1.70
C GLU A 389 -35.67 0.44 2.12
N ILE A 390 -36.91 0.79 1.73
CA ILE A 390 -38.09 -0.05 1.97
C ILE A 390 -37.95 -1.38 1.20
N VAL A 391 -37.65 -1.32 -0.09
CA VAL A 391 -37.50 -2.53 -0.91
C VAL A 391 -36.36 -3.41 -0.41
N ARG A 392 -35.21 -2.83 -0.09
CA ARG A 392 -34.07 -3.55 0.46
C ARG A 392 -34.40 -4.27 1.79
N ARG A 393 -35.21 -3.66 2.65
CA ARG A 393 -35.66 -4.30 3.91
C ARG A 393 -36.72 -5.39 3.70
N HIS A 394 -37.30 -5.44 2.53
CA HIS A 394 -38.15 -6.56 2.09
C HIS A 394 -37.31 -7.66 1.39
N ASP A 395 -35.96 -7.57 1.45
CA ASP A 395 -35.03 -8.48 0.78
C ASP A 395 -35.17 -8.44 -0.76
N GLY A 396 -35.68 -7.33 -1.30
CA GLY A 396 -35.94 -7.09 -2.70
C GLY A 396 -34.88 -6.23 -3.37
N GLU A 397 -35.07 -5.99 -4.67
CA GLU A 397 -34.22 -5.15 -5.51
C GLU A 397 -35.04 -4.01 -6.14
N ILE A 398 -34.43 -2.85 -6.31
CA ILE A 398 -35.01 -1.69 -7.00
C ILE A 398 -34.02 -1.12 -7.98
N GLY A 399 -34.50 -0.65 -9.14
CA GLY A 399 -33.65 -0.09 -10.15
C GLY A 399 -34.39 0.80 -11.16
N VAL A 400 -33.67 1.32 -12.13
CA VAL A 400 -34.18 2.15 -13.21
C VAL A 400 -33.49 1.83 -14.53
N ASN A 401 -34.26 1.83 -15.60
CA ASN A 401 -33.78 1.86 -16.99
C ASN A 401 -34.27 3.15 -17.60
N SER A 402 -33.37 4.07 -17.99
CA SER A 402 -33.78 5.38 -18.49
C SER A 402 -32.91 5.83 -19.67
N ILE A 403 -33.50 6.55 -20.60
CA ILE A 403 -32.82 7.20 -21.71
C ILE A 403 -33.27 8.66 -21.72
N GLU A 404 -32.34 9.59 -21.66
CA GLU A 404 -32.60 11.02 -21.72
C GLU A 404 -33.41 11.38 -22.97
N GLY A 405 -34.51 12.11 -22.79
CA GLY A 405 -35.43 12.48 -23.84
C GLY A 405 -36.43 11.39 -24.29
N ARG A 406 -36.40 10.19 -23.67
CA ARG A 406 -37.32 9.08 -24.05
C ARG A 406 -38.14 8.53 -22.89
N GLY A 407 -37.84 8.91 -21.66
CA GLY A 407 -38.52 8.44 -20.45
C GLY A 407 -37.74 7.45 -19.60
N SER A 408 -38.42 6.89 -18.58
CA SER A 408 -37.79 5.99 -17.60
C SER A 408 -38.70 4.81 -17.28
N ILE A 409 -38.09 3.70 -16.90
CA ILE A 409 -38.73 2.51 -16.33
C ILE A 409 -38.15 2.30 -14.96
N PHE A 410 -38.86 2.69 -13.92
CA PHE A 410 -38.53 2.37 -12.55
C PHE A 410 -39.11 1.02 -12.19
N TRP A 411 -38.36 0.16 -11.56
CA TRP A 411 -38.81 -1.18 -11.20
C TRP A 411 -38.33 -1.60 -9.83
N PHE A 412 -39.10 -2.47 -9.18
CA PHE A 412 -38.67 -3.18 -7.99
C PHE A 412 -39.16 -4.63 -8.02
N ILE A 413 -38.46 -5.49 -7.27
CA ILE A 413 -38.74 -6.92 -7.12
C ILE A 413 -38.82 -7.22 -5.63
N ILE A 414 -39.84 -7.95 -5.22
CA ILE A 414 -40.06 -8.40 -3.84
C ILE A 414 -40.50 -9.86 -3.81
#